data_3047dbfc1949e0f5be7090e3f071f96a
#
_entry.id   3047dbfc1949e0f5be7090e3f071f96a
#
_cell.length_a   1.000
_cell.length_b   1.000
_cell.length_c   1.000
_cell.angle_alpha   90.00
_cell.angle_beta   90.00
_cell.angle_gamma   90.00
#
_symmetry.space_group_name_H-M   'P 1'
#
loop_
_entity.id
_entity.type
_entity.pdbx_description
1 polymer ?
#
loop_
_entity_poly.entity_id
_entity_poly.type
_entity_poly.pdbx_seq_one_letter_code
_entity_poly.pdbx_strand_id
1 'polypeptide(L)'
;MAIGLASSLNTTLARLNSIESNFNELETFANKINAMQNPASQNVSDTSNVQNKDFKAILDEKMAEDIEKDNKINQILNENLPEEDYTPVEKEALNLKSKIDLKTQTTDIDKIIETFADKYNVDGDFIKAIIKQESGFNPNAKSKKGAMGLMQLMPKTAESLGVTDAFNPWENVEGGVKYLKGFLDKYNNNHELALAAYNAGPGAVSRYGGVPPYKETQNYIKTIMSTYNKIKGLTL
;
A
#
# COMPACT_ATOMS: atom_id res chain seq x y z
N MET A 1 -8.86 31.32 -28.34
CA MET A 1 -8.52 30.61 -27.07
C MET A 1 -9.66 29.80 -26.43
N ALA A 2 -10.89 29.88 -26.86
CA ALA A 2 -12.02 29.12 -26.30
C ALA A 2 -12.15 27.65 -26.76
N ILE A 3 -11.49 27.26 -27.85
CA ILE A 3 -11.65 25.93 -28.47
C ILE A 3 -10.84 24.85 -27.72
N GLY A 4 -9.74 25.22 -27.06
CA GLY A 4 -8.90 24.29 -26.30
C GLY A 4 -9.50 23.80 -24.99
N LEU A 5 -10.25 24.67 -24.31
CA LEU A 5 -10.91 24.35 -23.03
C LEU A 5 -12.08 23.36 -23.19
N ALA A 6 -12.85 23.48 -24.24
CA ALA A 6 -13.96 22.56 -24.55
C ALA A 6 -13.46 21.15 -24.88
N SER A 7 -12.32 21.04 -25.57
CA SER A 7 -11.68 19.76 -25.90
C SER A 7 -11.15 19.06 -24.65
N SER A 8 -10.53 19.79 -23.73
CA SER A 8 -10.00 19.26 -22.47
C SER A 8 -11.11 18.79 -21.53
N LEU A 9 -12.20 19.56 -21.40
CA LEU A 9 -13.38 19.18 -20.61
C LEU A 9 -14.08 17.94 -21.16
N ASN A 10 -14.24 17.82 -22.47
CA ASN A 10 -14.82 16.62 -23.09
C ASN A 10 -13.95 15.39 -22.91
N THR A 11 -12.62 15.53 -22.93
CA THR A 11 -11.70 14.42 -22.67
C THR A 11 -11.78 13.97 -21.20
N THR A 12 -11.91 14.91 -20.26
CA THR A 12 -12.07 14.62 -18.84
C THR A 12 -13.42 13.96 -18.52
N LEU A 13 -14.49 14.41 -19.17
CA LEU A 13 -15.83 13.83 -19.03
C LEU A 13 -15.89 12.39 -19.61
N ALA A 14 -15.25 12.16 -20.76
CA ALA A 14 -15.13 10.84 -21.35
C ALA A 14 -14.36 9.84 -20.46
N ARG A 15 -13.35 10.36 -19.72
CA ARG A 15 -12.57 9.54 -18.78
C ARG A 15 -13.37 9.22 -17.50
N LEU A 16 -14.13 10.16 -16.97
CA LEU A 16 -15.03 9.90 -15.84
C LEU A 16 -16.07 8.83 -16.19
N ASN A 17 -16.67 8.90 -17.37
CA ASN A 17 -17.62 7.90 -17.85
C ASN A 17 -16.97 6.53 -18.07
N SER A 18 -15.69 6.48 -18.47
CA SER A 18 -14.93 5.22 -18.61
C SER A 18 -14.60 4.59 -17.24
N ILE A 19 -14.28 5.40 -16.22
CA ILE A 19 -14.05 4.94 -14.86
C ILE A 19 -15.34 4.38 -14.25
N GLU A 20 -16.46 5.05 -14.46
CA GLU A 20 -17.78 4.62 -13.99
C GLU A 20 -18.24 3.31 -14.67
N SER A 21 -17.94 3.16 -15.98
CA SER A 21 -18.19 1.92 -16.72
C SER A 21 -17.35 0.75 -16.19
N ASN A 22 -16.06 0.98 -15.91
CA ASN A 22 -15.16 -0.03 -15.35
C ASN A 22 -15.56 -0.43 -13.91
N PHE A 23 -16.07 0.51 -13.13
CA PHE A 23 -16.57 0.23 -11.77
C PHE A 23 -17.82 -0.66 -11.81
N ASN A 24 -18.75 -0.41 -12.72
CA ASN A 24 -19.94 -1.22 -12.92
C ASN A 24 -19.62 -2.63 -13.44
N GLU A 25 -18.59 -2.78 -14.28
CA GLU A 25 -18.09 -4.09 -14.70
C GLU A 25 -17.47 -4.89 -13.56
N LEU A 26 -16.70 -4.24 -12.68
CA LEU A 26 -16.10 -4.87 -11.50
C LEU A 26 -17.16 -5.29 -10.49
N GLU A 27 -18.19 -4.48 -10.29
CA GLU A 27 -19.31 -4.81 -9.39
C GLU A 27 -20.15 -5.98 -9.94
N THR A 28 -20.37 -6.02 -11.26
CA THR A 28 -21.04 -7.12 -11.94
C THR A 28 -20.22 -8.41 -11.84
N PHE A 29 -18.90 -8.32 -11.93
CA PHE A 29 -17.96 -9.44 -11.81
C PHE A 29 -17.88 -9.96 -10.36
N ALA A 30 -17.82 -9.07 -9.38
CA ALA A 30 -17.84 -9.41 -7.96
C ALA A 30 -19.16 -10.14 -7.57
N ASN A 31 -20.30 -9.67 -8.09
CA ASN A 31 -21.60 -10.32 -7.91
C ASN A 31 -21.67 -11.70 -8.58
N LYS A 32 -21.01 -11.89 -9.70
CA LYS A 32 -20.90 -13.17 -10.40
C LYS A 32 -20.04 -14.19 -9.63
N ILE A 33 -18.95 -13.72 -9.01
CA ILE A 33 -18.10 -14.53 -8.13
C ILE A 33 -18.88 -14.94 -6.86
N ASN A 34 -19.60 -14.01 -6.22
CA ASN A 34 -20.43 -14.30 -5.06
C ASN A 34 -21.57 -15.30 -5.38
N ALA A 35 -22.16 -15.24 -6.58
CA ALA A 35 -23.15 -16.20 -7.03
C ALA A 35 -22.56 -17.61 -7.28
N MET A 36 -21.28 -17.71 -7.61
CA MET A 36 -20.56 -18.99 -7.79
C MET A 36 -20.07 -19.60 -6.47
N GLN A 37 -20.02 -18.84 -5.38
CA GLN A 37 -19.58 -19.30 -4.07
C GLN A 37 -20.71 -19.78 -3.13
N ASN A 38 -21.96 -19.84 -3.60
CA ASN A 38 -23.08 -20.34 -2.80
C ASN A 38 -23.24 -21.86 -3.01
N PRO A 39 -22.81 -22.72 -2.06
CA PRO A 39 -22.81 -24.17 -2.26
C PRO A 39 -24.18 -24.77 -1.88
N ALA A 40 -25.06 -24.89 -2.85
CA ALA A 40 -26.10 -25.87 -2.77
C ALA A 40 -25.88 -26.90 -3.89
N SER A 41 -25.31 -28.03 -3.54
CA SER A 41 -25.20 -29.30 -4.26
C SER A 41 -23.78 -29.76 -4.63
N GLN A 42 -23.27 -30.62 -3.79
CA GLN A 42 -22.56 -31.91 -3.97
C GLN A 42 -21.63 -32.12 -5.18
N ASN A 43 -20.40 -32.54 -4.82
CA ASN A 43 -19.46 -33.39 -5.56
C ASN A 43 -18.92 -32.86 -6.89
N VAL A 44 -17.68 -32.31 -6.85
CA VAL A 44 -16.58 -32.71 -7.73
C VAL A 44 -15.25 -32.24 -7.10
N SER A 45 -14.40 -33.20 -6.75
CA SER A 45 -12.98 -33.02 -6.45
C SER A 45 -12.25 -32.63 -7.75
N ASP A 46 -11.23 -31.77 -7.63
CA ASP A 46 -10.12 -31.61 -8.58
C ASP A 46 -10.16 -30.53 -9.68
N THR A 47 -10.78 -29.35 -9.48
CA THR A 47 -10.59 -28.26 -10.46
C THR A 47 -10.26 -26.89 -9.84
N SER A 48 -10.05 -26.79 -8.54
CA SER A 48 -9.83 -25.50 -7.86
C SER A 48 -8.41 -24.89 -8.04
N ASN A 49 -7.46 -25.64 -8.60
CA ASN A 49 -6.07 -25.18 -8.68
C ASN A 49 -5.67 -24.59 -10.04
N VAL A 50 -6.47 -24.81 -11.09
CA VAL A 50 -6.18 -24.30 -12.45
C VAL A 50 -6.81 -22.93 -12.66
N GLN A 51 -8.01 -22.68 -12.15
CA GLN A 51 -8.72 -21.40 -12.32
C GLN A 51 -8.10 -20.22 -11.56
N ASN A 52 -7.41 -20.49 -10.43
CA ASN A 52 -6.75 -19.43 -9.66
C ASN A 52 -5.43 -18.94 -10.28
N LYS A 53 -4.76 -19.78 -11.09
CA LYS A 53 -3.54 -19.37 -11.81
C LYS A 53 -3.84 -18.46 -12.99
N ASP A 54 -4.90 -18.76 -13.75
CA ASP A 54 -5.29 -17.96 -14.91
C ASP A 54 -5.87 -16.61 -14.51
N PHE A 55 -6.62 -16.54 -13.42
CA PHE A 55 -7.18 -15.29 -12.91
C PHE A 55 -6.07 -14.34 -12.39
N LYS A 56 -5.10 -14.86 -11.66
CA LYS A 56 -3.97 -14.08 -11.18
C LYS A 56 -3.14 -13.52 -12.34
N ALA A 57 -2.89 -14.32 -13.37
CA ALA A 57 -2.14 -13.90 -14.55
C ALA A 57 -2.86 -12.77 -15.31
N ILE A 58 -4.18 -12.86 -15.48
CA ILE A 58 -5.00 -11.83 -16.15
C ILE A 58 -5.06 -10.54 -15.31
N LEU A 59 -5.14 -10.66 -13.99
CA LEU A 59 -5.13 -9.50 -13.08
C LEU A 59 -3.77 -8.79 -13.09
N ASP A 60 -2.68 -9.56 -13.02
CA ASP A 60 -1.31 -9.04 -13.04
C ASP A 60 -0.99 -8.37 -14.39
N GLU A 61 -1.47 -8.93 -15.53
CA GLU A 61 -1.32 -8.36 -16.86
C GLU A 61 -2.10 -7.04 -17.00
N LYS A 62 -3.35 -6.99 -16.52
CA LYS A 62 -4.17 -5.79 -16.59
C LYS A 62 -3.67 -4.67 -15.67
N MET A 63 -3.18 -5.01 -14.48
CA MET A 63 -2.55 -4.05 -13.56
C MET A 63 -1.23 -3.51 -14.13
N ALA A 64 -0.44 -4.34 -14.81
CA ALA A 64 0.79 -3.89 -15.47
C ALA A 64 0.52 -2.92 -16.63
N GLU A 65 -0.51 -3.17 -17.43
CA GLU A 65 -0.94 -2.25 -18.51
C GLU A 65 -1.40 -0.89 -17.98
N ASP A 66 -2.14 -0.87 -16.87
CA ASP A 66 -2.64 0.39 -16.28
C ASP A 66 -1.51 1.18 -15.65
N ILE A 67 -0.56 0.52 -14.96
CA ILE A 67 0.65 1.15 -14.40
C ILE A 67 1.54 1.71 -15.52
N GLU A 68 1.69 1.02 -16.65
CA GLU A 68 2.50 1.51 -17.77
C GLU A 68 1.86 2.73 -18.44
N LYS A 69 0.52 2.76 -18.56
CA LYS A 69 -0.23 3.91 -19.06
C LYS A 69 -0.11 5.13 -18.14
N ASP A 70 -0.21 4.92 -16.83
CA ASP A 70 -0.08 6.00 -15.84
C ASP A 70 1.35 6.54 -15.77
N ASN A 71 2.36 5.69 -15.86
CA ASN A 71 3.77 6.11 -15.92
C ASN A 71 4.06 6.90 -17.20
N LYS A 72 3.52 6.50 -18.33
CA LYS A 72 3.69 7.20 -19.61
C LYS A 72 2.98 8.56 -19.62
N ILE A 73 1.81 8.66 -18.97
CA ILE A 73 1.08 9.92 -18.79
C ILE A 73 1.85 10.84 -17.85
N ASN A 74 2.39 10.35 -16.76
CA ASN A 74 3.20 11.13 -15.80
C ASN A 74 4.53 11.58 -16.43
N GLN A 75 5.16 10.76 -17.27
CA GLN A 75 6.35 11.14 -18.03
C GLN A 75 6.05 12.26 -19.02
N ILE A 76 4.95 12.17 -19.77
CA ILE A 76 4.53 13.22 -20.72
C ILE A 76 4.17 14.53 -19.99
N LEU A 77 3.60 14.45 -18.79
CA LEU A 77 3.25 15.61 -17.97
C LEU A 77 4.48 16.29 -17.37
N ASN A 78 5.53 15.52 -17.04
CA ASN A 78 6.77 16.06 -16.45
C ASN A 78 7.77 16.61 -17.49
N GLU A 79 7.72 16.16 -18.75
CA GLU A 79 8.69 16.55 -19.77
C GLU A 79 8.32 17.84 -20.54
N ASN A 80 7.10 18.38 -20.40
CA ASN A 80 6.61 19.42 -21.33
C ASN A 80 6.10 20.73 -20.72
N LEU A 81 6.38 21.06 -19.44
CA LEU A 81 5.86 22.30 -18.88
C LEU A 81 6.90 23.09 -18.09
N PRO A 82 7.27 24.30 -18.52
CA PRO A 82 8.04 25.25 -17.71
C PRO A 82 7.18 25.75 -16.54
N GLU A 83 7.74 25.77 -15.34
CA GLU A 83 7.08 26.08 -14.05
C GLU A 83 6.54 27.53 -13.90
N GLU A 84 6.72 28.40 -14.87
CA GLU A 84 6.54 29.85 -14.65
C GLU A 84 5.23 30.49 -15.15
N ASP A 85 4.31 29.76 -15.81
CA ASP A 85 3.18 30.40 -16.49
C ASP A 85 1.78 29.83 -16.19
N TYR A 86 1.59 29.20 -15.01
CA TYR A 86 0.27 28.76 -14.60
C TYR A 86 -0.59 29.91 -14.08
N THR A 87 -1.79 30.05 -14.61
CA THR A 87 -2.81 30.96 -14.04
C THR A 87 -3.20 30.51 -12.63
N PRO A 88 -3.71 31.41 -11.78
CA PRO A 88 -4.18 31.06 -10.44
C PRO A 88 -5.19 29.90 -10.41
N VAL A 89 -6.03 29.81 -11.44
CA VAL A 89 -7.06 28.74 -11.58
C VAL A 89 -6.41 27.39 -11.91
N GLU A 90 -5.37 27.36 -12.74
CA GLU A 90 -4.65 26.13 -13.06
C GLU A 90 -3.84 25.60 -11.87
N LYS A 91 -3.24 26.51 -11.08
CA LYS A 91 -2.57 26.15 -9.82
C LYS A 91 -3.54 25.56 -8.80
N GLU A 92 -4.75 26.09 -8.70
CA GLU A 92 -5.79 25.57 -7.82
C GLU A 92 -6.31 24.20 -8.30
N ALA A 93 -6.50 24.02 -9.61
CA ALA A 93 -6.90 22.75 -10.21
C ALA A 93 -5.82 21.68 -10.01
N LEU A 94 -4.52 22.01 -10.16
CA LEU A 94 -3.42 21.08 -9.92
C LEU A 94 -3.31 20.67 -8.44
N ASN A 95 -3.53 21.65 -7.53
CA ASN A 95 -3.58 21.38 -6.09
C ASN A 95 -4.78 20.50 -5.69
N LEU A 96 -5.94 20.70 -6.32
CA LEU A 96 -7.13 19.87 -6.10
C LEU A 96 -6.91 18.45 -6.63
N LYS A 97 -6.31 18.30 -7.82
CA LYS A 97 -5.96 16.99 -8.40
C LYS A 97 -4.99 16.24 -7.49
N SER A 98 -3.92 16.87 -7.03
CA SER A 98 -2.96 16.24 -6.11
C SER A 98 -3.60 15.80 -4.78
N LYS A 99 -4.58 16.57 -4.27
CA LYS A 99 -5.34 16.19 -3.06
C LYS A 99 -6.27 15.00 -3.32
N ILE A 100 -6.89 14.91 -4.49
CA ILE A 100 -7.75 13.78 -4.89
C ILE A 100 -6.89 12.53 -5.06
N ASP A 101 -5.78 12.61 -5.77
CA ASP A 101 -4.86 11.49 -6.00
C ASP A 101 -4.30 10.96 -4.67
N LEU A 102 -3.89 11.86 -3.75
CA LEU A 102 -3.44 11.48 -2.43
C LEU A 102 -4.54 10.79 -1.60
N LYS A 103 -5.78 11.28 -1.67
CA LYS A 103 -6.92 10.69 -0.96
C LYS A 103 -7.26 9.30 -1.50
N THR A 104 -7.24 9.11 -2.82
CA THR A 104 -7.48 7.80 -3.47
C THR A 104 -6.39 6.81 -3.08
N GLN A 105 -5.12 7.20 -3.19
CA GLN A 105 -3.97 6.37 -2.81
C GLN A 105 -4.03 5.96 -1.32
N THR A 106 -4.42 6.86 -0.42
CA THR A 106 -4.56 6.55 1.01
C THR A 106 -5.68 5.52 1.24
N THR A 107 -6.81 5.64 0.52
CA THR A 107 -7.92 4.68 0.62
C THR A 107 -7.49 3.28 0.18
N ASP A 108 -6.68 3.18 -0.86
CA ASP A 108 -6.17 1.90 -1.35
C ASP A 108 -5.18 1.27 -0.36
N ILE A 109 -4.30 2.07 0.26
CA ILE A 109 -3.38 1.57 1.28
C ILE A 109 -4.14 1.10 2.54
N ASP A 110 -5.20 1.80 2.95
CA ASP A 110 -6.03 1.38 4.08
C ASP A 110 -6.66 -0.01 3.83
N LYS A 111 -7.16 -0.28 2.62
CA LYS A 111 -7.67 -1.62 2.24
C LYS A 111 -6.58 -2.69 2.29
N ILE A 112 -5.38 -2.39 1.83
CA ILE A 112 -4.23 -3.30 1.90
C ILE A 112 -3.90 -3.62 3.36
N ILE A 113 -3.87 -2.61 4.23
CA ILE A 113 -3.62 -2.77 5.66
C ILE A 113 -4.68 -3.68 6.29
N GLU A 114 -5.97 -3.42 6.06
CA GLU A 114 -7.08 -4.23 6.58
C GLU A 114 -6.94 -5.70 6.15
N THR A 115 -6.67 -5.94 4.86
CA THR A 115 -6.50 -7.30 4.32
C THR A 115 -5.42 -8.08 5.04
N PHE A 116 -4.25 -7.48 5.27
CA PHE A 116 -3.15 -8.21 5.90
C PHE A 116 -3.18 -8.16 7.43
N ALA A 117 -3.85 -7.17 8.03
CA ALA A 117 -4.20 -7.17 9.44
C ALA A 117 -5.05 -8.39 9.79
N ASP A 118 -6.11 -8.63 9.03
CA ASP A 118 -6.99 -9.79 9.20
C ASP A 118 -6.26 -11.11 8.93
N LYS A 119 -5.53 -11.19 7.79
CA LYS A 119 -4.80 -12.40 7.38
C LYS A 119 -3.79 -12.87 8.43
N TYR A 120 -3.07 -11.94 9.05
CA TYR A 120 -2.01 -12.26 10.01
C TYR A 120 -2.41 -12.04 11.47
N ASN A 121 -3.64 -11.65 11.74
CA ASN A 121 -4.14 -11.31 13.08
C ASN A 121 -3.23 -10.30 13.79
N VAL A 122 -2.98 -9.17 13.12
CA VAL A 122 -2.22 -8.02 13.63
C VAL A 122 -3.12 -6.79 13.61
N ASP A 123 -3.05 -5.96 14.64
CA ASP A 123 -3.86 -4.73 14.72
C ASP A 123 -3.55 -3.79 13.52
N GLY A 124 -4.56 -3.47 12.72
CA GLY A 124 -4.44 -2.61 11.53
C GLY A 124 -3.96 -1.19 11.87
N ASP A 125 -4.39 -0.64 13.01
CA ASP A 125 -3.93 0.68 13.48
C ASP A 125 -2.44 0.67 13.85
N PHE A 126 -1.94 -0.48 14.35
CA PHE A 126 -0.52 -0.65 14.64
C PHE A 126 0.29 -0.71 13.34
N ILE A 127 -0.17 -1.47 12.33
CA ILE A 127 0.44 -1.50 10.99
C ILE A 127 0.44 -0.09 10.38
N LYS A 128 -0.67 0.63 10.47
CA LYS A 128 -0.81 2.00 9.97
C LYS A 128 0.19 2.97 10.62
N ALA A 129 0.40 2.85 11.93
CA ALA A 129 1.38 3.66 12.66
C ALA A 129 2.82 3.37 12.21
N ILE A 130 3.15 2.11 11.91
CA ILE A 130 4.45 1.70 11.37
C ILE A 130 4.64 2.26 9.96
N ILE A 131 3.71 2.06 9.04
CA ILE A 131 3.80 2.58 7.66
C ILE A 131 3.96 4.10 7.64
N LYS A 132 3.25 4.81 8.54
CA LYS A 132 3.41 6.26 8.69
C LYS A 132 4.84 6.64 9.07
N GLN A 133 5.47 5.91 9.97
CA GLN A 133 6.85 6.17 10.41
C GLN A 133 7.88 5.78 9.35
N GLU A 134 7.67 4.67 8.63
CA GLU A 134 8.62 4.12 7.67
C GLU A 134 8.67 4.92 6.36
N SER A 135 7.52 5.23 5.80
CA SER A 135 7.42 5.81 4.46
C SER A 135 6.56 7.06 4.35
N GLY A 136 5.79 7.41 5.40
CA GLY A 136 4.74 8.42 5.32
C GLY A 136 3.66 8.07 4.31
N PHE A 137 3.38 6.78 4.11
CA PHE A 137 2.46 6.23 3.10
C PHE A 137 2.94 6.38 1.64
N ASN A 138 4.23 6.60 1.41
CA ASN A 138 4.80 6.65 0.07
C ASN A 138 5.26 5.24 -0.36
N PRO A 139 4.59 4.58 -1.34
CA PRO A 139 4.98 3.24 -1.79
C PRO A 139 6.33 3.23 -2.50
N ASN A 140 6.77 4.35 -3.05
CA ASN A 140 8.04 4.51 -3.75
C ASN A 140 9.18 4.97 -2.84
N ALA A 141 8.97 4.98 -1.51
CA ALA A 141 9.99 5.42 -0.57
C ALA A 141 11.22 4.50 -0.62
N LYS A 142 12.41 5.14 -0.69
CA LYS A 142 13.70 4.44 -0.64
C LYS A 142 14.65 5.17 0.29
N SER A 143 15.16 4.46 1.29
CA SER A 143 16.13 5.03 2.22
C SER A 143 17.55 5.04 1.64
N LYS A 144 18.42 5.87 2.22
CA LYS A 144 19.86 5.87 1.87
C LYS A 144 20.54 4.54 2.13
N LYS A 145 20.01 3.73 3.06
CA LYS A 145 20.53 2.39 3.38
C LYS A 145 19.93 1.28 2.49
N GLY A 146 19.02 1.63 1.58
CA GLY A 146 18.41 0.71 0.61
C GLY A 146 17.11 0.05 1.08
N ALA A 147 16.49 0.49 2.17
CA ALA A 147 15.15 0.05 2.55
C ALA A 147 14.11 0.60 1.57
N MET A 148 13.07 -0.19 1.25
CA MET A 148 12.16 0.06 0.14
C MET A 148 10.68 -0.09 0.54
N GLY A 149 9.84 0.74 -0.07
CA GLY A 149 8.39 0.67 -0.05
C GLY A 149 7.74 1.15 1.25
N LEU A 150 6.46 0.83 1.41
CA LEU A 150 5.61 1.30 2.51
C LEU A 150 6.15 0.94 3.90
N MET A 151 6.64 -0.29 4.08
CA MET A 151 7.17 -0.81 5.34
C MET A 151 8.70 -0.88 5.38
N GLN A 152 9.39 -0.22 4.43
CA GLN A 152 10.85 -0.06 4.38
C GLN A 152 11.61 -1.38 4.56
N LEU A 153 11.29 -2.36 3.74
CA LEU A 153 11.98 -3.66 3.77
C LEU A 153 13.40 -3.54 3.17
N MET A 154 14.39 -4.04 3.90
CA MET A 154 15.74 -4.21 3.34
C MET A 154 15.74 -5.28 2.26
N PRO A 155 16.57 -5.18 1.19
CA PRO A 155 16.56 -6.11 0.06
C PRO A 155 16.62 -7.58 0.46
N LYS A 156 17.54 -7.95 1.35
CA LYS A 156 17.68 -9.34 1.84
C LYS A 156 16.47 -9.80 2.66
N THR A 157 15.84 -8.89 3.39
CA THR A 157 14.61 -9.17 4.14
C THR A 157 13.46 -9.39 3.19
N ALA A 158 13.26 -8.51 2.20
CA ALA A 158 12.25 -8.65 1.17
C ALA A 158 12.37 -10.02 0.45
N GLU A 159 13.57 -10.36 -0.01
CA GLU A 159 13.87 -11.66 -0.64
C GLU A 159 13.50 -12.84 0.27
N SER A 160 13.90 -12.81 1.54
CA SER A 160 13.62 -13.90 2.50
C SER A 160 12.12 -14.06 2.81
N LEU A 161 11.32 -13.01 2.61
CA LEU A 161 9.88 -13.01 2.81
C LEU A 161 9.09 -13.38 1.55
N GLY A 162 9.76 -13.51 0.39
CA GLY A 162 9.17 -13.81 -0.91
C GLY A 162 8.59 -12.59 -1.61
N VAL A 163 9.02 -11.37 -1.22
CA VAL A 163 8.66 -10.11 -1.88
C VAL A 163 9.49 -9.98 -3.15
N THR A 164 8.84 -9.97 -4.30
CA THR A 164 9.48 -9.90 -5.62
C THR A 164 9.63 -8.45 -6.09
N ASP A 165 8.66 -7.61 -5.79
CA ASP A 165 8.71 -6.16 -6.00
C ASP A 165 8.45 -5.42 -4.67
N ALA A 166 9.50 -4.89 -4.08
CA ALA A 166 9.42 -4.17 -2.81
C ALA A 166 8.74 -2.77 -2.93
N PHE A 167 8.47 -2.29 -4.13
CA PHE A 167 7.69 -1.07 -4.38
C PHE A 167 6.22 -1.36 -4.68
N ASN A 168 5.86 -2.62 -4.95
CA ASN A 168 4.46 -3.04 -5.01
C ASN A 168 3.83 -2.94 -3.61
N PRO A 169 2.77 -2.13 -3.41
CA PRO A 169 2.17 -1.92 -2.09
C PRO A 169 1.67 -3.21 -1.43
N TRP A 170 1.06 -4.11 -2.21
CA TRP A 170 0.53 -5.37 -1.71
C TRP A 170 1.63 -6.29 -1.20
N GLU A 171 2.68 -6.52 -2.02
CA GLU A 171 3.79 -7.39 -1.65
C GLU A 171 4.58 -6.82 -0.47
N ASN A 172 4.81 -5.50 -0.47
CA ASN A 172 5.57 -4.83 0.58
C ASN A 172 4.85 -4.90 1.93
N VAL A 173 3.55 -4.58 1.97
CA VAL A 173 2.77 -4.62 3.22
C VAL A 173 2.60 -6.08 3.67
N GLU A 174 2.31 -7.02 2.78
CA GLU A 174 2.25 -8.44 3.15
C GLU A 174 3.55 -8.91 3.80
N GLY A 175 4.67 -8.69 3.12
CA GLY A 175 5.99 -9.07 3.64
C GLY A 175 6.31 -8.41 4.97
N GLY A 176 6.05 -7.10 5.08
CA GLY A 176 6.30 -6.34 6.30
C GLY A 176 5.44 -6.79 7.48
N VAL A 177 4.14 -7.04 7.25
CA VAL A 177 3.23 -7.53 8.28
C VAL A 177 3.59 -8.95 8.71
N LYS A 178 3.93 -9.84 7.78
CA LYS A 178 4.43 -11.19 8.08
C LYS A 178 5.69 -11.15 8.93
N TYR A 179 6.62 -10.24 8.61
CA TYR A 179 7.86 -10.06 9.37
C TYR A 179 7.58 -9.53 10.79
N LEU A 180 6.72 -8.52 10.91
CA LEU A 180 6.27 -7.97 12.18
C LEU A 180 5.58 -9.03 13.04
N LYS A 181 4.68 -9.83 12.45
CA LYS A 181 3.96 -10.92 13.13
C LYS A 181 4.94 -11.91 13.74
N GLY A 182 6.00 -12.29 13.02
CA GLY A 182 7.04 -13.16 13.56
C GLY A 182 7.70 -12.61 14.84
N PHE A 183 7.85 -11.29 14.95
CA PHE A 183 8.36 -10.66 16.17
C PHE A 183 7.30 -10.55 17.27
N LEU A 184 6.06 -10.22 16.92
CA LEU A 184 4.96 -10.21 17.90
C LEU A 184 4.81 -11.59 18.55
N ASP A 185 4.84 -12.66 17.78
CA ASP A 185 4.78 -14.02 18.30
C ASP A 185 5.99 -14.37 19.17
N LYS A 186 7.18 -14.01 18.71
CA LYS A 186 8.42 -14.25 19.46
C LYS A 186 8.47 -13.56 20.80
N TYR A 187 7.88 -12.36 20.90
CA TYR A 187 7.93 -11.53 22.11
C TYR A 187 6.57 -11.43 22.83
N ASN A 188 5.70 -12.43 22.68
CA ASN A 188 4.41 -12.52 23.38
C ASN A 188 3.54 -11.25 23.22
N ASN A 189 3.43 -10.74 21.99
CA ASN A 189 2.71 -9.51 21.63
C ASN A 189 3.25 -8.23 22.32
N ASN A 190 4.49 -8.23 22.79
CA ASN A 190 5.13 -7.02 23.26
C ASN A 190 5.51 -6.13 22.08
N HIS A 191 4.71 -5.08 21.87
CA HIS A 191 4.86 -4.15 20.74
C HIS A 191 6.24 -3.46 20.73
N GLU A 192 6.75 -3.05 21.89
CA GLU A 192 8.05 -2.35 21.96
C GLU A 192 9.21 -3.27 21.56
N LEU A 193 9.19 -4.52 22.02
CA LEU A 193 10.21 -5.50 21.65
C LEU A 193 10.10 -5.91 20.17
N ALA A 194 8.87 -6.02 19.65
CA ALA A 194 8.65 -6.30 18.24
C ALA A 194 9.16 -5.16 17.35
N LEU A 195 8.89 -3.90 17.70
CA LEU A 195 9.40 -2.72 17.01
C LEU A 195 10.94 -2.60 17.12
N ALA A 196 11.51 -2.92 18.31
CA ALA A 196 12.96 -2.95 18.48
C ALA A 196 13.61 -3.97 17.54
N ALA A 197 13.01 -5.16 17.42
CA ALA A 197 13.49 -6.21 16.53
C ALA A 197 13.32 -5.86 15.06
N TYR A 198 12.23 -5.18 14.71
CA TYR A 198 11.96 -4.71 13.35
C TYR A 198 13.01 -3.69 12.91
N ASN A 199 13.29 -2.70 13.75
CA ASN A 199 14.22 -1.60 13.44
C ASN A 199 15.71 -1.98 13.62
N ALA A 200 16.08 -2.52 14.78
CA ALA A 200 17.48 -2.81 15.13
C ALA A 200 17.91 -4.26 14.84
N GLY A 201 16.94 -5.11 14.48
CA GLY A 201 17.15 -6.53 14.27
C GLY A 201 17.02 -7.37 15.55
N PRO A 202 16.56 -8.64 15.43
CA PRO A 202 16.36 -9.52 16.59
C PRO A 202 17.65 -9.87 17.32
N GLY A 203 18.79 -9.84 16.63
CA GLY A 203 20.11 -10.04 17.23
C GLY A 203 20.49 -8.95 18.25
N ALA A 204 20.09 -7.68 17.99
CA ALA A 204 20.31 -6.60 18.94
C ALA A 204 19.43 -6.79 20.19
N VAL A 205 18.14 -7.09 20.00
CA VAL A 205 17.21 -7.34 21.12
C VAL A 205 17.72 -8.52 21.99
N SER A 206 18.18 -9.60 21.38
CA SER A 206 18.75 -10.74 22.10
C SER A 206 20.01 -10.37 22.88
N ARG A 207 20.91 -9.59 22.28
CA ARG A 207 22.18 -9.17 22.91
C ARG A 207 21.96 -8.33 24.15
N TYR A 208 20.96 -7.44 24.13
CA TYR A 208 20.68 -6.54 25.22
C TYR A 208 19.60 -7.05 26.18
N GLY A 209 19.00 -8.21 25.88
CA GLY A 209 17.93 -8.79 26.71
C GLY A 209 16.65 -7.93 26.71
N GLY A 210 16.48 -7.02 25.72
CA GLY A 210 15.39 -6.06 25.66
C GLY A 210 15.58 -5.02 24.55
N VAL A 211 14.94 -3.87 24.70
CA VAL A 211 15.12 -2.73 23.78
C VAL A 211 16.57 -2.25 23.84
N PRO A 212 17.32 -2.28 22.72
CA PRO A 212 18.71 -1.85 22.73
C PRO A 212 18.83 -0.35 23.02
N PRO A 213 19.94 0.11 23.66
CA PRO A 213 20.12 1.51 24.04
C PRO A 213 20.54 2.40 22.85
N TYR A 214 19.98 2.13 21.67
CA TYR A 214 20.21 2.92 20.46
C TYR A 214 19.18 4.04 20.40
N LYS A 215 19.63 5.30 20.36
CA LYS A 215 18.75 6.47 20.28
C LYS A 215 17.78 6.41 19.11
N GLU A 216 18.25 5.91 17.96
CA GLU A 216 17.41 5.73 16.74
C GLU A 216 16.24 4.79 17.06
N THR A 217 16.52 3.61 17.62
CA THR A 217 15.51 2.59 17.93
C THR A 217 14.54 3.05 19.02
N GLN A 218 15.04 3.68 20.08
CA GLN A 218 14.21 4.22 21.17
C GLN A 218 13.25 5.31 20.65
N ASN A 219 13.72 6.22 19.80
CA ASN A 219 12.89 7.24 19.16
C ASN A 219 11.87 6.62 18.19
N TYR A 220 12.28 5.63 17.42
CA TYR A 220 11.42 4.89 16.51
C TYR A 220 10.22 4.28 17.25
N ILE A 221 10.50 3.54 18.34
CA ILE A 221 9.46 2.94 19.17
C ILE A 221 8.53 4.01 19.76
N LYS A 222 9.09 5.05 20.36
CA LYS A 222 8.32 6.14 20.98
C LYS A 222 7.38 6.81 19.97
N THR A 223 7.85 7.07 18.76
CA THR A 223 7.07 7.73 17.72
C THR A 223 5.91 6.85 17.24
N ILE A 224 6.17 5.56 16.98
CA ILE A 224 5.14 4.63 16.54
C ILE A 224 4.09 4.42 17.63
N MET A 225 4.50 4.15 18.87
CA MET A 225 3.57 3.96 19.97
C MET A 225 2.73 5.20 20.25
N SER A 226 3.31 6.40 20.16
CA SER A 226 2.55 7.66 20.26
C SER A 226 1.53 7.80 19.12
N THR A 227 1.91 7.45 17.89
CA THR A 227 0.99 7.49 16.74
C THR A 227 -0.13 6.46 16.88
N TYR A 228 0.20 5.24 17.26
CA TYR A 228 -0.75 4.17 17.51
C TYR A 228 -1.79 4.53 18.57
N ASN A 229 -1.32 5.05 19.73
CA ASN A 229 -2.22 5.50 20.80
C ASN A 229 -3.16 6.63 20.34
N LYS A 230 -2.67 7.57 19.51
CA LYS A 230 -3.50 8.64 18.95
C LYS A 230 -4.59 8.08 18.01
N ILE A 231 -4.25 7.10 17.16
CA ILE A 231 -5.22 6.45 16.26
C ILE A 231 -6.30 5.75 17.09
N LYS A 232 -5.92 5.07 18.17
CA LYS A 232 -6.85 4.38 19.08
C LYS A 232 -7.67 5.32 19.96
N GLY A 233 -7.42 6.63 19.95
CA GLY A 233 -8.06 7.58 20.85
C GLY A 233 -7.58 7.45 22.32
N LEU A 234 -6.49 6.74 22.54
CA LEU A 234 -5.85 6.60 23.84
C LEU A 234 -4.94 7.81 24.05
N THR A 235 -5.49 8.90 24.56
CA THR A 235 -4.71 10.09 24.97
C THR A 235 -3.97 9.77 26.28
N LEU A 236 -2.66 9.93 26.27
CA LEU A 236 -1.84 9.96 27.49
C LEU A 236 -2.03 11.27 28.20
#